data_444a3aad72bd4b6d1f8cf8aa4d5344a3
#
_entry.id   444a3aad72bd4b6d1f8cf8aa4d5344a3
#
_cell.length_a   1.000
_cell.length_b   1.000
_cell.length_c   1.000
_cell.angle_alpha   90.00
_cell.angle_beta   90.00
_cell.angle_gamma   90.00
#
_symmetry.space_group_name_H-M   'P 1'
#
loop_
_entity.id
_entity.type
_entity.pdbx_description
1 polymer ?
#
loop_
_entity_poly.entity_id
_entity_poly.type
_entity_poly.pdbx_seq_one_letter_code
_entity_poly.pdbx_strand_id
1 'polypeptide(L)'
;MSTRPLPTLEGVTSPLNAGDRAPAAGLDPESRDWLRCLRADDDVRDPCIARLHQLLLRAAGFEVTRRQASFAYLRGDDLDDIAQHAADDALVSVLRRLPDFRGNSRFTTWAYKFALLEASVKLRKRSWQGRELPLEPDVWSLFASDEPSLTEAAGQAELLSAVRRLIAEELTPHQRSVLIALAVNGVPIDVLAARLNTTRGALYKTLHDARRKLRARLEQQGFSRQMEDAT
;
A
#
# COMPACT_ATOMS: atom_id res chain seq x y z
N MET A 1 60.96 11.86 13.08
CA MET A 1 59.87 11.44 12.16
C MET A 1 58.92 10.60 12.99
N SER A 2 57.87 11.21 13.48
CA SER A 2 56.94 10.62 14.48
C SER A 2 55.66 10.26 13.76
N THR A 3 55.41 8.99 13.63
CA THR A 3 54.19 8.42 13.03
C THR A 3 53.12 8.35 14.12
N ARG A 4 52.07 9.12 13.92
CA ARG A 4 50.91 9.20 14.81
C ARG A 4 49.89 8.13 14.37
N PRO A 5 49.40 7.21 15.23
CA PRO A 5 48.39 6.27 14.88
C PRO A 5 46.99 6.93 14.79
N LEU A 6 46.19 6.47 13.83
CA LEU A 6 44.77 6.84 13.63
C LEU A 6 43.91 6.26 14.76
N PRO A 7 42.85 6.97 15.18
CA PRO A 7 41.94 6.44 16.18
C PRO A 7 41.03 5.35 15.60
N THR A 8 41.00 4.24 16.28
CA THR A 8 40.08 3.11 16.10
C THR A 8 38.65 3.57 16.39
N LEU A 9 37.76 3.45 15.41
CA LEU A 9 36.32 3.61 15.63
C LEU A 9 35.77 2.32 16.26
N GLU A 10 35.80 2.25 17.56
CA GLU A 10 35.05 1.27 18.33
C GLU A 10 33.65 1.82 18.64
N GLY A 11 32.64 1.04 18.35
CA GLY A 11 31.41 0.97 19.13
C GLY A 11 30.28 1.91 18.76
N VAL A 12 29.48 1.57 17.73
CA VAL A 12 28.03 1.79 17.81
C VAL A 12 27.32 0.55 17.27
N THR A 13 27.41 -0.54 18.01
CA THR A 13 26.42 -1.63 17.95
C THR A 13 25.35 -1.29 18.97
N SER A 14 24.31 -0.59 18.54
CA SER A 14 23.03 -0.58 19.25
C SER A 14 22.42 -1.96 19.10
N PRO A 15 22.21 -2.72 20.16
CA PRO A 15 21.44 -3.94 20.09
C PRO A 15 19.99 -3.51 19.87
N LEU A 16 19.45 -3.73 18.66
CA LEU A 16 18.02 -3.83 18.45
C LEU A 16 17.52 -4.94 19.40
N ASN A 17 17.00 -4.48 20.50
CA ASN A 17 16.39 -5.24 21.55
C ASN A 17 15.26 -6.09 20.95
N ALA A 18 15.57 -7.31 20.54
CA ALA A 18 14.63 -8.38 20.33
C ALA A 18 14.07 -8.73 21.71
N GLY A 19 13.27 -7.82 22.24
CA GLY A 19 12.52 -8.03 23.45
C GLY A 19 11.62 -9.21 23.25
N ASP A 20 11.96 -10.27 23.91
CA ASP A 20 11.13 -11.42 24.29
C ASP A 20 9.80 -10.87 24.85
N ARG A 21 8.86 -10.51 23.95
CA ARG A 21 7.53 -10.04 24.31
C ARG A 21 6.68 -11.28 24.47
N ALA A 22 6.52 -11.70 25.71
CA ALA A 22 5.55 -12.69 26.15
C ALA A 22 4.24 -12.57 25.34
N PRO A 23 3.64 -13.71 24.91
CA PRO A 23 2.36 -13.71 24.23
C PRO A 23 1.36 -13.01 25.14
N ALA A 24 0.68 -11.99 24.60
CA ALA A 24 -0.31 -11.20 25.32
C ALA A 24 -1.29 -12.16 26.02
N ALA A 25 -1.38 -12.04 27.35
CA ALA A 25 -2.40 -12.71 28.15
C ALA A 25 -3.78 -12.26 27.61
N GLY A 26 -4.43 -13.10 26.76
CA GLY A 26 -5.69 -12.75 26.14
C GLY A 26 -5.92 -13.27 24.72
N LEU A 27 -4.96 -13.98 24.12
CA LEU A 27 -5.19 -14.59 22.81
C LEU A 27 -6.30 -15.65 22.89
N ASP A 28 -7.22 -15.62 21.90
CA ASP A 28 -8.22 -16.68 21.75
C ASP A 28 -7.56 -18.04 21.46
N PRO A 29 -8.22 -19.16 21.78
CA PRO A 29 -7.64 -20.50 21.63
C PRO A 29 -7.17 -20.80 20.21
N GLU A 30 -7.96 -20.41 19.20
CA GLU A 30 -7.63 -20.62 17.78
C GLU A 30 -6.37 -19.87 17.37
N SER A 31 -6.22 -18.62 17.77
CA SER A 31 -5.01 -17.83 17.50
C SER A 31 -3.77 -18.42 18.17
N ARG A 32 -3.90 -18.96 19.39
CA ARG A 32 -2.80 -19.67 20.06
C ARG A 32 -2.38 -20.92 19.32
N ASP A 33 -3.34 -21.68 18.82
CA ASP A 33 -3.06 -22.92 18.07
C ASP A 33 -2.36 -22.60 16.73
N TRP A 34 -2.79 -21.56 16.02
CA TRP A 34 -2.11 -21.09 14.83
C TRP A 34 -0.66 -20.70 15.10
N LEU A 35 -0.41 -19.91 16.14
CA LEU A 35 0.94 -19.46 16.49
C LEU A 35 1.85 -20.63 16.90
N ARG A 36 1.31 -21.57 17.67
CA ARG A 36 2.05 -22.79 18.09
C ARG A 36 2.47 -23.60 16.88
N CYS A 37 1.51 -23.88 15.99
CA CYS A 37 1.71 -24.68 14.81
C CYS A 37 2.68 -24.03 13.81
N LEU A 38 2.54 -22.72 13.53
CA LEU A 38 3.39 -22.01 12.57
C LEU A 38 4.82 -21.73 13.08
N ARG A 39 5.04 -21.82 14.42
CA ARG A 39 6.36 -21.66 15.05
C ARG A 39 7.06 -22.99 15.33
N ALA A 40 6.38 -24.10 15.10
CA ALA A 40 6.98 -25.43 15.25
C ALA A 40 8.07 -25.64 14.20
N ASP A 41 9.12 -26.37 14.58
CA ASP A 41 10.25 -26.72 13.68
C ASP A 41 10.19 -28.19 13.24
N ASP A 42 9.01 -28.81 13.30
CA ASP A 42 8.76 -30.21 13.05
C ASP A 42 7.75 -30.43 11.91
N ASP A 43 7.43 -31.68 11.63
CA ASP A 43 6.49 -32.12 10.61
C ASP A 43 5.07 -31.55 10.77
N VAL A 44 4.76 -30.89 11.90
CA VAL A 44 3.46 -30.24 12.16
C VAL A 44 3.35 -28.91 11.43
N ARG A 45 4.47 -28.25 11.15
CA ARG A 45 4.50 -26.93 10.51
C ARG A 45 4.00 -26.97 9.07
N ASP A 46 4.41 -27.95 8.27
CA ASP A 46 4.06 -28.02 6.85
C ASP A 46 2.56 -28.18 6.62
N PRO A 47 1.83 -29.06 7.31
CA PRO A 47 0.37 -29.12 7.25
C PRO A 47 -0.31 -27.80 7.68
N CYS A 48 0.28 -27.11 8.65
CA CYS A 48 -0.23 -25.82 9.11
C CYS A 48 -0.08 -24.72 8.06
N ILE A 49 1.07 -24.68 7.39
CA ILE A 49 1.33 -23.77 6.27
C ILE A 49 0.34 -24.05 5.13
N ALA A 50 0.14 -25.32 4.78
CA ALA A 50 -0.83 -25.72 3.73
C ALA A 50 -2.25 -25.27 4.11
N ARG A 51 -2.68 -25.47 5.36
CA ARG A 51 -3.98 -25.01 5.87
C ARG A 51 -4.10 -23.49 5.82
N LEU A 52 -3.04 -22.76 6.19
CA LEU A 52 -3.01 -21.29 6.10
C LEU A 52 -3.13 -20.85 4.65
N HIS A 53 -2.38 -21.47 3.74
CA HIS A 53 -2.46 -21.15 2.31
C HIS A 53 -3.87 -21.31 1.76
N GLN A 54 -4.56 -22.44 2.06
CA GLN A 54 -5.94 -22.66 1.65
C GLN A 54 -6.91 -21.59 2.20
N LEU A 55 -6.67 -21.11 3.39
CA LEU A 55 -7.42 -20.04 4.03
C LEU A 55 -7.21 -18.70 3.29
N LEU A 56 -5.96 -18.38 2.96
CA LEU A 56 -5.60 -17.17 2.21
C LEU A 56 -6.12 -17.22 0.78
N LEU A 57 -6.09 -18.38 0.14
CA LEU A 57 -6.62 -18.58 -1.20
C LEU A 57 -8.13 -18.31 -1.27
N ARG A 58 -8.91 -18.81 -0.29
CA ARG A 58 -10.34 -18.48 -0.19
C ARG A 58 -10.58 -16.99 -0.01
N ALA A 59 -9.77 -16.33 0.81
CA ALA A 59 -9.89 -14.88 1.03
C ALA A 59 -9.53 -14.08 -0.24
N ALA A 60 -8.47 -14.46 -0.93
CA ALA A 60 -8.06 -13.83 -2.19
C ALA A 60 -9.13 -14.04 -3.27
N GLY A 61 -9.64 -15.25 -3.43
CA GLY A 61 -10.72 -15.57 -4.38
C GLY A 61 -11.99 -14.77 -4.11
N PHE A 62 -12.39 -14.65 -2.84
CA PHE A 62 -13.52 -13.79 -2.44
C PHE A 62 -13.31 -12.33 -2.89
N GLU A 63 -12.14 -11.75 -2.62
CA GLU A 63 -11.84 -10.36 -3.01
C GLU A 63 -11.82 -10.18 -4.53
N VAL A 64 -11.24 -11.12 -5.25
CA VAL A 64 -11.19 -11.13 -6.72
C VAL A 64 -12.61 -11.16 -7.29
N THR A 65 -13.45 -12.09 -6.83
CA THR A 65 -14.84 -12.22 -7.27
C THR A 65 -15.67 -10.98 -6.92
N ARG A 66 -15.51 -10.46 -5.73
CA ARG A 66 -16.21 -9.25 -5.28
C ARG A 66 -15.92 -8.04 -6.18
N ARG A 67 -14.69 -7.93 -6.69
CA ARG A 67 -14.25 -6.83 -7.55
C ARG A 67 -14.38 -7.11 -9.04
N GLN A 68 -14.78 -8.30 -9.44
CA GLN A 68 -14.85 -8.72 -10.85
C GLN A 68 -15.67 -7.76 -11.71
N ALA A 69 -16.79 -7.21 -11.19
CA ALA A 69 -17.62 -6.26 -11.91
C ALA A 69 -16.85 -5.00 -12.35
N SER A 70 -15.85 -4.55 -11.55
CA SER A 70 -15.01 -3.41 -11.88
C SER A 70 -13.90 -3.74 -12.91
N PHE A 71 -13.72 -5.02 -13.25
CA PHE A 71 -12.68 -5.53 -14.14
C PHE A 71 -13.26 -6.50 -15.19
N ALA A 72 -14.39 -6.13 -15.79
CA ALA A 72 -15.19 -6.98 -16.69
C ALA A 72 -14.43 -7.53 -17.91
N TYR A 73 -13.24 -7.00 -18.23
CA TYR A 73 -12.38 -7.48 -19.31
C TYR A 73 -11.43 -8.64 -18.88
N LEU A 74 -11.31 -8.93 -17.56
CA LEU A 74 -10.56 -10.08 -17.07
C LEU A 74 -11.42 -11.34 -17.15
N ARG A 75 -10.85 -12.41 -17.65
CA ARG A 75 -11.53 -13.72 -17.79
C ARG A 75 -11.35 -14.55 -16.52
N GLY A 76 -12.15 -15.63 -16.41
CA GLY A 76 -12.13 -16.52 -15.25
C GLY A 76 -10.74 -17.03 -14.90
N ASP A 77 -10.01 -17.57 -15.90
CA ASP A 77 -8.64 -18.09 -15.70
C ASP A 77 -7.67 -17.02 -15.18
N ASP A 78 -7.76 -15.78 -15.69
CA ASP A 78 -6.97 -14.64 -15.16
C ASP A 78 -7.29 -14.35 -13.68
N LEU A 79 -8.54 -14.51 -13.27
CA LEU A 79 -8.99 -14.24 -11.90
C LEU A 79 -8.50 -15.31 -10.93
N ASP A 80 -8.52 -16.57 -11.35
CA ASP A 80 -8.01 -17.71 -10.57
C ASP A 80 -6.50 -17.61 -10.37
N ASP A 81 -5.75 -17.27 -11.43
CA ASP A 81 -4.31 -17.01 -11.36
C ASP A 81 -3.99 -15.85 -10.41
N ILE A 82 -4.76 -14.77 -10.47
CA ILE A 82 -4.61 -13.63 -9.57
C ILE A 82 -4.84 -14.04 -8.11
N ALA A 83 -5.89 -14.85 -7.86
CA ALA A 83 -6.19 -15.32 -6.51
C ALA A 83 -5.08 -16.23 -5.97
N GLN A 84 -4.58 -17.16 -6.79
CA GLN A 84 -3.48 -18.05 -6.43
C GLN A 84 -2.21 -17.28 -6.09
N HIS A 85 -1.73 -16.41 -6.99
CA HIS A 85 -0.54 -15.60 -6.75
C HIS A 85 -0.71 -14.62 -5.56
N ALA A 86 -1.92 -14.14 -5.30
CA ALA A 86 -2.19 -13.30 -4.14
C ALA A 86 -2.10 -14.08 -2.83
N ALA A 87 -2.57 -15.34 -2.83
CA ALA A 87 -2.47 -16.22 -1.68
C ALA A 87 -1.01 -16.59 -1.38
N ASP A 88 -0.21 -16.88 -2.41
CA ASP A 88 1.21 -17.20 -2.28
C ASP A 88 2.00 -16.03 -1.65
N ASP A 89 1.84 -14.82 -2.19
CA ASP A 89 2.51 -13.62 -1.66
C ASP A 89 2.01 -13.25 -0.26
N ALA A 90 0.72 -13.43 0.00
CA ALA A 90 0.14 -13.23 1.32
C ALA A 90 0.70 -14.22 2.35
N LEU A 91 0.87 -15.49 1.97
CA LEU A 91 1.48 -16.52 2.83
C LEU A 91 2.90 -16.11 3.25
N VAL A 92 3.73 -15.74 2.29
CA VAL A 92 5.10 -15.27 2.56
C VAL A 92 5.09 -14.04 3.48
N SER A 93 4.17 -13.10 3.24
CA SER A 93 4.02 -11.89 4.04
C SER A 93 3.56 -12.17 5.47
N VAL A 94 2.60 -13.09 5.65
CA VAL A 94 2.12 -13.53 6.97
C VAL A 94 3.23 -14.22 7.75
N LEU A 95 3.93 -15.17 7.13
CA LEU A 95 5.02 -15.90 7.80
C LEU A 95 6.15 -14.96 8.23
N ARG A 96 6.54 -14.02 7.36
CA ARG A 96 7.57 -13.03 7.68
C ARG A 96 7.16 -12.09 8.82
N ARG A 97 5.87 -11.73 8.90
CA ARG A 97 5.32 -10.82 9.92
C ARG A 97 4.67 -11.52 11.09
N LEU A 98 4.82 -12.85 11.19
CA LEU A 98 4.28 -13.61 12.30
C LEU A 98 4.74 -13.10 13.68
N PRO A 99 6.00 -12.63 13.85
CA PRO A 99 6.45 -12.01 15.10
C PRO A 99 5.72 -10.70 15.45
N ASP A 100 5.17 -10.01 14.46
CA ASP A 100 4.46 -8.73 14.63
C ASP A 100 2.99 -8.90 15.09
N PHE A 101 2.48 -10.13 15.10
CA PHE A 101 1.10 -10.39 15.52
C PHE A 101 0.93 -10.14 17.01
N ARG A 102 0.09 -9.17 17.37
CA ARG A 102 -0.12 -8.69 18.76
C ARG A 102 -1.39 -9.21 19.43
N GLY A 103 -2.21 -9.99 18.74
CA GLY A 103 -3.48 -10.51 19.29
C GLY A 103 -4.62 -9.50 19.41
N ASN A 104 -4.52 -8.34 18.78
CA ASN A 104 -5.60 -7.32 18.75
C ASN A 104 -6.84 -7.77 17.95
N SER A 105 -6.74 -8.88 17.25
CA SER A 105 -7.82 -9.56 16.51
C SER A 105 -7.50 -11.05 16.46
N ARG A 106 -8.46 -11.87 16.00
CA ARG A 106 -8.15 -13.28 15.69
C ARG A 106 -7.05 -13.38 14.65
N PHE A 107 -6.19 -14.40 14.77
CA PHE A 107 -5.12 -14.64 13.80
C PHE A 107 -5.62 -14.72 12.35
N THR A 108 -6.74 -15.43 12.12
CA THR A 108 -7.36 -15.55 10.81
C THR A 108 -7.80 -14.19 10.25
N THR A 109 -8.37 -13.32 11.07
CA THR A 109 -8.76 -11.95 10.68
C THR A 109 -7.55 -11.09 10.30
N TRP A 110 -6.45 -11.23 11.04
CA TRP A 110 -5.20 -10.54 10.75
C TRP A 110 -4.56 -11.06 9.45
N ALA A 111 -4.52 -12.38 9.27
CA ALA A 111 -3.98 -13.02 8.08
C ALA A 111 -4.78 -12.69 6.81
N TYR A 112 -6.11 -12.64 6.88
CA TYR A 112 -6.97 -12.28 5.75
C TYR A 112 -6.64 -10.92 5.14
N LYS A 113 -6.25 -9.94 5.95
CA LYS A 113 -5.90 -8.60 5.45
C LYS A 113 -4.78 -8.64 4.42
N PHE A 114 -3.82 -9.56 4.56
CA PHE A 114 -2.74 -9.72 3.59
C PHE A 114 -3.28 -10.26 2.26
N ALA A 115 -4.14 -11.28 2.28
CA ALA A 115 -4.72 -11.83 1.06
C ALA A 115 -5.59 -10.81 0.32
N LEU A 116 -6.44 -10.06 1.03
CA LEU A 116 -7.27 -9.02 0.45
C LEU A 116 -6.42 -7.89 -0.16
N LEU A 117 -5.33 -7.49 0.52
CA LEU A 117 -4.43 -6.45 0.03
C LEU A 117 -3.70 -6.91 -1.23
N GLU A 118 -3.09 -8.11 -1.21
CA GLU A 118 -2.36 -8.66 -2.35
C GLU A 118 -3.29 -8.87 -3.57
N ALA A 119 -4.49 -9.40 -3.36
CA ALA A 119 -5.49 -9.55 -4.42
C ALA A 119 -5.85 -8.19 -5.04
N SER A 120 -6.09 -7.17 -4.22
CA SER A 120 -6.40 -5.82 -4.68
C SER A 120 -5.26 -5.18 -5.47
N VAL A 121 -4.00 -5.40 -5.04
CA VAL A 121 -2.81 -4.89 -5.73
C VAL A 121 -2.64 -5.58 -7.08
N LYS A 122 -2.78 -6.93 -7.12
CA LYS A 122 -2.63 -7.71 -8.36
C LYS A 122 -3.73 -7.40 -9.38
N LEU A 123 -5.00 -7.28 -8.93
CA LEU A 123 -6.09 -6.83 -9.79
C LEU A 123 -5.81 -5.47 -10.43
N ARG A 124 -5.40 -4.49 -9.65
CA ARG A 124 -5.03 -3.18 -10.18
C ARG A 124 -3.86 -3.29 -11.17
N LYS A 125 -2.80 -4.01 -10.81
CA LYS A 125 -1.64 -4.22 -11.69
C LYS A 125 -2.07 -4.85 -13.02
N ARG A 126 -2.89 -5.89 -12.99
CA ARG A 126 -3.40 -6.56 -14.18
C ARG A 126 -4.28 -5.63 -15.02
N SER A 127 -5.09 -4.80 -14.38
CA SER A 127 -5.97 -3.84 -15.07
C SER A 127 -5.22 -2.78 -15.86
N TRP A 128 -3.99 -2.48 -15.48
CA TRP A 128 -3.14 -1.51 -16.16
C TRP A 128 -2.20 -2.14 -17.20
N GLN A 129 -2.12 -3.47 -17.27
CA GLN A 129 -1.36 -4.16 -18.32
C GLN A 129 -2.04 -3.91 -19.67
N GLY A 130 -1.30 -3.36 -20.64
CA GLY A 130 -1.81 -3.08 -21.98
C GLY A 130 -2.63 -1.78 -22.13
N ARG A 131 -2.90 -1.04 -21.06
CA ARG A 131 -3.52 0.30 -21.17
C ARG A 131 -2.48 1.37 -21.44
N GLU A 132 -2.81 2.31 -22.32
CA GLU A 132 -2.06 3.56 -22.43
C GLU A 132 -2.24 4.37 -21.15
N LEU A 133 -1.15 4.92 -20.62
CA LEU A 133 -1.23 5.86 -19.50
C LEU A 133 -1.64 7.23 -20.07
N PRO A 134 -2.75 7.79 -19.66
CA PRO A 134 -2.99 9.20 -19.91
C PRO A 134 -2.01 9.99 -19.05
N LEU A 135 -0.87 10.37 -19.64
CA LEU A 135 0.14 11.23 -19.00
C LEU A 135 -0.24 12.70 -19.08
N GLU A 136 -1.25 13.03 -19.89
CA GLU A 136 -1.80 14.38 -20.01
C GLU A 136 -3.11 14.53 -19.22
N PRO A 137 -3.33 15.72 -18.65
CA PRO A 137 -4.33 15.93 -17.63
C PRO A 137 -5.71 16.27 -18.15
N ASP A 138 -6.36 15.37 -18.88
CA ASP A 138 -7.82 15.45 -19.01
C ASP A 138 -8.57 14.89 -17.78
N VAL A 139 -7.81 14.78 -16.68
CA VAL A 139 -8.25 14.22 -15.39
C VAL A 139 -9.23 15.14 -14.66
N TRP A 140 -9.38 16.36 -15.14
CA TRP A 140 -10.23 17.36 -14.49
C TRP A 140 -11.73 17.04 -14.57
N SER A 141 -12.14 16.21 -15.52
CA SER A 141 -13.51 15.71 -15.61
C SER A 141 -13.89 14.71 -14.53
N LEU A 142 -12.91 13.97 -13.95
CA LEU A 142 -13.16 13.00 -12.91
C LEU A 142 -13.49 13.61 -11.53
N PHE A 143 -13.15 14.87 -11.32
CA PHE A 143 -13.49 15.61 -10.09
C PHE A 143 -14.83 16.35 -10.18
N ALA A 144 -15.58 16.18 -11.27
CA ALA A 144 -16.85 16.87 -11.49
C ALA A 144 -18.09 16.08 -11.06
N SER A 145 -17.91 14.85 -10.55
CA SER A 145 -19.02 13.94 -10.28
C SER A 145 -19.06 13.48 -8.82
N ASP A 146 -19.43 14.37 -7.93
CA ASP A 146 -20.20 14.07 -6.72
C ASP A 146 -20.84 15.39 -6.31
N GLU A 147 -22.16 15.48 -6.30
CA GLU A 147 -22.93 16.64 -5.84
C GLU A 147 -22.89 16.71 -4.31
N PRO A 148 -22.06 17.57 -3.70
CA PRO A 148 -22.13 17.82 -2.27
C PRO A 148 -23.22 18.85 -1.95
N SER A 149 -23.75 18.81 -0.74
CA SER A 149 -24.72 19.78 -0.24
C SER A 149 -24.23 21.24 -0.35
N LEU A 150 -25.12 22.19 -0.63
CA LEU A 150 -24.81 23.52 -1.13
C LEU A 150 -23.85 24.40 -0.30
N THR A 151 -23.59 24.10 0.96
CA THR A 151 -22.70 24.91 1.83
C THR A 151 -21.31 24.28 2.04
N GLU A 152 -21.24 22.96 2.13
CA GLU A 152 -19.95 22.22 2.13
C GLU A 152 -19.33 22.23 0.72
N ALA A 153 -20.18 22.27 -0.31
CA ALA A 153 -19.80 22.34 -1.71
C ALA A 153 -18.94 23.56 -2.07
N ALA A 154 -19.21 24.73 -1.48
CA ALA A 154 -18.48 25.95 -1.83
C ALA A 154 -17.02 25.90 -1.36
N GLY A 155 -16.78 25.49 -0.11
CA GLY A 155 -15.41 25.38 0.44
C GLY A 155 -14.60 24.25 -0.19
N GLN A 156 -15.25 23.12 -0.50
CA GLN A 156 -14.62 22.00 -1.21
C GLN A 156 -14.30 22.36 -2.66
N ALA A 157 -15.20 23.07 -3.36
CA ALA A 157 -14.96 23.53 -4.72
C ALA A 157 -13.79 24.53 -4.79
N GLU A 158 -13.70 25.43 -3.80
CA GLU A 158 -12.60 26.40 -3.71
C GLU A 158 -11.26 25.70 -3.45
N LEU A 159 -11.22 24.74 -2.51
CA LEU A 159 -10.02 23.92 -2.24
C LEU A 159 -9.61 23.12 -3.48
N LEU A 160 -10.54 22.44 -4.14
CA LEU A 160 -10.25 21.68 -5.37
C LEU A 160 -9.72 22.59 -6.47
N SER A 161 -10.28 23.78 -6.64
CA SER A 161 -9.81 24.78 -7.60
C SER A 161 -8.39 25.25 -7.27
N ALA A 162 -8.10 25.51 -6.00
CA ALA A 162 -6.75 25.88 -5.53
C ALA A 162 -5.75 24.75 -5.79
N VAL A 163 -6.10 23.49 -5.44
CA VAL A 163 -5.25 22.31 -5.68
C VAL A 163 -4.96 22.15 -7.18
N ARG A 164 -5.97 22.29 -8.04
CA ARG A 164 -5.79 22.22 -9.50
C ARG A 164 -4.78 23.25 -10.00
N ARG A 165 -4.98 24.51 -9.64
CA ARG A 165 -4.08 25.61 -10.00
C ARG A 165 -2.65 25.33 -9.53
N LEU A 166 -2.48 24.93 -8.28
CA LEU A 166 -1.16 24.65 -7.72
C LEU A 166 -0.48 23.45 -8.40
N ILE A 167 -1.21 22.41 -8.77
CA ILE A 167 -0.67 21.30 -9.57
C ILE A 167 -0.15 21.82 -10.92
N ALA A 168 -0.86 22.73 -11.54
CA ALA A 168 -0.49 23.29 -12.85
C ALA A 168 0.71 24.25 -12.75
N GLU A 169 0.77 25.10 -11.74
CA GLU A 169 1.72 26.19 -11.64
C GLU A 169 3.00 25.82 -10.86
N GLU A 170 2.85 25.01 -9.78
CA GLU A 170 3.94 24.76 -8.86
C GLU A 170 4.73 23.48 -9.14
N LEU A 171 4.10 22.46 -9.72
CA LEU A 171 4.77 21.19 -9.97
C LEU A 171 5.49 21.18 -11.32
N THR A 172 6.69 20.56 -11.33
CA THR A 172 7.35 20.27 -12.61
C THR A 172 6.50 19.29 -13.43
N PRO A 173 6.65 19.25 -14.78
CA PRO A 173 5.91 18.31 -15.62
C PRO A 173 6.03 16.86 -15.13
N HIS A 174 7.24 16.44 -14.73
CA HIS A 174 7.48 15.08 -14.19
C HIS A 174 6.76 14.85 -12.85
N GLN A 175 6.82 15.80 -11.90
CA GLN A 175 6.11 15.70 -10.62
C GLN A 175 4.60 15.61 -10.82
N ARG A 176 4.08 16.41 -11.74
CA ARG A 176 2.64 16.43 -12.10
C ARG A 176 2.20 15.10 -12.68
N SER A 177 2.92 14.57 -13.67
CA SER A 177 2.60 13.27 -14.28
C SER A 177 2.64 12.13 -13.26
N VAL A 178 3.65 12.09 -12.38
CA VAL A 178 3.76 11.06 -11.34
C VAL A 178 2.63 11.19 -10.32
N LEU A 179 2.31 12.42 -9.87
CA LEU A 179 1.23 12.65 -8.91
C LEU A 179 -0.12 12.22 -9.49
N ILE A 180 -0.43 12.64 -10.73
CA ILE A 180 -1.68 12.30 -11.40
C ILE A 180 -1.77 10.80 -11.62
N ALA A 181 -0.73 10.16 -12.14
CA ALA A 181 -0.73 8.73 -12.39
C ALA A 181 -0.98 7.91 -11.10
N LEU A 182 -0.29 8.23 -10.02
CA LEU A 182 -0.36 7.44 -8.78
C LEU A 182 -1.57 7.79 -7.91
N ALA A 183 -1.86 9.09 -7.73
CA ALA A 183 -2.86 9.54 -6.76
C ALA A 183 -4.27 9.68 -7.36
N VAL A 184 -4.37 10.07 -8.62
CA VAL A 184 -5.66 10.29 -9.28
C VAL A 184 -6.07 9.08 -10.10
N ASN A 185 -5.21 8.63 -11.02
CA ASN A 185 -5.51 7.51 -11.90
C ASN A 185 -5.34 6.14 -11.23
N GLY A 186 -4.76 6.09 -10.02
CA GLY A 186 -4.57 4.85 -9.28
C GLY A 186 -3.63 3.85 -9.96
N VAL A 187 -2.73 4.32 -10.82
CA VAL A 187 -1.73 3.48 -11.49
C VAL A 187 -0.84 2.83 -10.44
N PRO A 188 -0.67 1.49 -10.46
CA PRO A 188 0.25 0.85 -9.54
C PRO A 188 1.68 1.35 -9.76
N ILE A 189 2.39 1.60 -8.66
CA ILE A 189 3.74 2.18 -8.71
C ILE A 189 4.73 1.32 -9.51
N ASP A 190 4.55 0.00 -9.50
CA ASP A 190 5.38 -0.94 -10.28
C ASP A 190 5.19 -0.76 -11.78
N VAL A 191 3.93 -0.59 -12.19
CA VAL A 191 3.57 -0.34 -13.60
C VAL A 191 4.15 0.99 -14.05
N LEU A 192 4.01 2.02 -13.23
CA LEU A 192 4.55 3.34 -13.55
C LEU A 192 6.09 3.33 -13.58
N ALA A 193 6.74 2.64 -12.64
CA ALA A 193 8.20 2.51 -12.58
C ALA A 193 8.75 1.83 -13.85
N ALA A 194 8.12 0.73 -14.26
CA ALA A 194 8.50 0.02 -15.49
C ALA A 194 8.32 0.90 -16.73
N ARG A 195 7.21 1.65 -16.83
CA ARG A 195 6.92 2.51 -18.00
C ARG A 195 7.81 3.74 -18.10
N LEU A 196 8.17 4.33 -16.96
CA LEU A 196 9.07 5.48 -16.91
C LEU A 196 10.54 5.09 -16.82
N ASN A 197 10.86 3.79 -16.92
CA ASN A 197 12.21 3.22 -16.79
C ASN A 197 12.93 3.76 -15.54
N THR A 198 12.26 3.71 -14.40
CA THR A 198 12.75 4.25 -13.12
C THR A 198 12.47 3.28 -11.96
N THR A 199 12.92 3.62 -10.76
CA THR A 199 12.71 2.79 -9.57
C THR A 199 11.50 3.24 -8.77
N ARG A 200 10.87 2.32 -8.02
CA ARG A 200 9.81 2.65 -7.06
C ARG A 200 10.25 3.72 -6.06
N GLY A 201 11.50 3.62 -5.56
CA GLY A 201 12.06 4.59 -4.62
C GLY A 201 12.12 6.00 -5.19
N ALA A 202 12.53 6.15 -6.46
CA ALA A 202 12.54 7.43 -7.16
C ALA A 202 11.12 8.01 -7.29
N LEU A 203 10.12 7.19 -7.63
CA LEU A 203 8.72 7.63 -7.73
C LEU A 203 8.15 8.02 -6.37
N TYR A 204 8.45 7.27 -5.30
CA TYR A 204 8.05 7.66 -3.94
C TYR A 204 8.64 9.01 -3.53
N LYS A 205 9.92 9.24 -3.83
CA LYS A 205 10.57 10.53 -3.56
C LYS A 205 9.89 11.66 -4.35
N THR A 206 9.67 11.45 -5.65
CA THR A 206 8.99 12.44 -6.50
C THR A 206 7.59 12.77 -5.97
N LEU A 207 6.81 11.75 -5.60
CA LEU A 207 5.46 11.92 -5.03
C LEU A 207 5.49 12.64 -3.69
N HIS A 208 6.45 12.28 -2.83
CA HIS A 208 6.64 12.95 -1.53
C HIS A 208 6.96 14.43 -1.71
N ASP A 209 7.91 14.75 -2.59
CA ASP A 209 8.32 16.14 -2.85
C ASP A 209 7.18 16.95 -3.47
N ALA A 210 6.41 16.37 -4.39
CA ALA A 210 5.23 17.01 -4.97
C ALA A 210 4.17 17.31 -3.90
N ARG A 211 3.83 16.33 -3.05
CA ARG A 211 2.85 16.51 -1.96
C ARG A 211 3.32 17.55 -0.94
N ARG A 212 4.58 17.54 -0.55
CA ARG A 212 5.15 18.51 0.37
C ARG A 212 5.03 19.94 -0.19
N LYS A 213 5.34 20.11 -1.48
CA LYS A 213 5.27 21.41 -2.14
C LYS A 213 3.83 21.94 -2.20
N LEU A 214 2.88 21.08 -2.59
CA LEU A 214 1.45 21.44 -2.63
C LEU A 214 0.93 21.80 -1.23
N ARG A 215 1.27 21.00 -0.20
CA ARG A 215 0.84 21.26 1.17
C ARG A 215 1.33 22.62 1.65
N ALA A 216 2.61 22.94 1.47
CA ALA A 216 3.17 24.22 1.88
C ALA A 216 2.48 25.41 1.19
N ARG A 217 2.09 25.26 -0.08
CA ARG A 217 1.37 26.32 -0.83
C ARG A 217 -0.08 26.45 -0.39
N LEU A 218 -0.78 25.36 -0.11
CA LEU A 218 -2.15 25.37 0.41
C LEU A 218 -2.20 26.03 1.81
N GLU A 219 -1.24 25.72 2.67
CA GLU A 219 -1.10 26.37 3.99
C GLU A 219 -0.91 27.88 3.86
N GLN A 220 -0.07 28.34 2.92
CA GLN A 220 0.15 29.75 2.63
C GLN A 220 -1.12 30.47 2.12
N GLN A 221 -2.02 29.73 1.45
CA GLN A 221 -3.31 30.24 0.96
C GLN A 221 -4.46 30.12 1.98
N GLY A 222 -4.17 29.65 3.20
CA GLY A 222 -5.13 29.61 4.31
C GLY A 222 -6.00 28.35 4.39
N PHE A 223 -5.70 27.30 3.61
CA PHE A 223 -6.45 26.04 3.60
C PHE A 223 -6.06 25.03 4.72
N SER A 224 -5.32 25.45 5.75
CA SER A 224 -4.80 24.56 6.80
C SER A 224 -5.87 23.75 7.54
N ARG A 225 -7.04 24.34 7.83
CA ARG A 225 -8.15 23.69 8.55
C ARG A 225 -8.81 22.57 7.74
N GLN A 226 -8.98 22.75 6.45
CA GLN A 226 -9.65 21.79 5.56
C GLN A 226 -8.77 20.59 5.23
N MET A 227 -7.47 20.65 5.54
CA MET A 227 -6.53 19.55 5.34
C MET A 227 -6.47 18.59 6.53
N GLU A 228 -6.83 19.04 7.74
CA GLU A 228 -6.89 18.19 8.94
C GLU A 228 -8.11 17.26 8.90
N ASP A 229 -9.23 17.71 8.37
CA ASP A 229 -10.48 16.93 8.24
C ASP A 229 -10.41 15.86 7.13
N ALA A 230 -9.40 15.89 6.25
CA ALA A 230 -9.23 14.99 5.11
C ALA A 230 -8.18 13.86 5.33
N THR A 231 -7.57 13.72 6.54
CA THR A 231 -6.54 12.75 6.88
C THR A 231 -7.07 11.64 7.76
#